data_1f9ae7c87c556be7f54a165d1344cec6
#
_entry.id   1f9ae7c87c556be7f54a165d1344cec6
#
_cell.length_a   1.000
_cell.length_b   1.000
_cell.length_c   1.000
_cell.angle_alpha   90.00
_cell.angle_beta   90.00
_cell.angle_gamma   90.00
#
_symmetry.space_group_name_H-M   'P 1'
#
loop_
_entity.id
_entity.type
_entity.pdbx_description
1 polymer ?
#
loop_
_entity_poly.entity_id
_entity_poly.type
_entity_poly.pdbx_seq_one_letter_code
_entity_poly.pdbx_strand_id
1 'polypeptide(L)'
;MEERKLYDPACKHRYPFTLATPNGDQQIIICIDGEVKKGSRATVEVGCKYLGMYFYGQGSDFLWIDAFADLQRQLPEDVFLKCCLTCRHGNQCPVGNAPNEVFCMKDVVINLKSDLYFYTEDDNERTTRAKQYCNLCESYEPQSDNYYTYNDYWYFLHSK
;
A
#
# COMPACT_ATOMS: atom_id res chain seq x y z
N MET A 1 19.81 -2.51 -17.44
CA MET A 1 18.93 -2.30 -16.34
C MET A 1 17.63 -3.05 -16.53
N GLU A 2 17.19 -3.65 -15.50
CA GLU A 2 16.34 -4.83 -15.49
C GLU A 2 14.85 -4.53 -15.67
N GLU A 3 14.48 -3.89 -16.76
CA GLU A 3 13.09 -3.73 -17.19
C GLU A 3 12.34 -5.06 -17.32
N ARG A 4 13.11 -6.15 -17.36
CA ARG A 4 12.58 -7.49 -17.66
C ARG A 4 11.86 -8.17 -16.50
N LYS A 5 12.22 -7.85 -15.25
CA LYS A 5 11.69 -8.61 -14.11
C LYS A 5 10.24 -8.31 -13.80
N LEU A 6 9.81 -7.09 -13.96
CA LEU A 6 8.49 -6.63 -13.53
C LEU A 6 7.39 -6.94 -14.53
N TYR A 7 7.75 -7.16 -15.79
CA TYR A 7 6.81 -7.58 -16.81
C TYR A 7 7.05 -9.01 -17.28
N ASP A 8 7.97 -9.70 -16.62
CA ASP A 8 8.14 -11.13 -16.83
C ASP A 8 6.82 -11.84 -16.50
N PRO A 9 6.32 -12.70 -17.41
CA PRO A 9 5.20 -13.59 -17.09
C PRO A 9 5.42 -14.46 -15.85
N ALA A 10 6.66 -14.58 -15.40
CA ALA A 10 7.04 -15.28 -14.18
C ALA A 10 6.78 -14.48 -12.88
N CYS A 11 6.43 -13.18 -12.93
CA CYS A 11 6.06 -12.44 -11.74
C CYS A 11 4.75 -12.99 -11.18
N LYS A 12 4.82 -13.58 -9.98
CA LYS A 12 3.71 -14.30 -9.37
C LYS A 12 2.72 -13.39 -8.65
N HIS A 13 3.17 -12.23 -8.19
CA HIS A 13 2.37 -11.31 -7.38
C HIS A 13 2.03 -10.08 -8.23
N ARG A 14 0.92 -10.17 -8.95
CA ARG A 14 0.45 -9.12 -9.86
C ARG A 14 -0.93 -8.66 -9.41
N TYR A 15 -1.05 -7.35 -9.15
CA TYR A 15 -2.29 -6.78 -8.64
C TYR A 15 -2.72 -5.57 -9.46
N PRO A 16 -4.04 -5.42 -9.75
CA PRO A 16 -4.55 -4.20 -10.37
C PRO A 16 -4.62 -3.09 -9.32
N PHE A 17 -3.92 -2.00 -9.57
CA PHE A 17 -3.96 -0.80 -8.74
C PHE A 17 -4.55 0.36 -9.54
N THR A 18 -5.02 1.38 -8.83
CA THR A 18 -5.49 2.62 -9.43
C THR A 18 -4.45 3.72 -9.22
N LEU A 19 -4.10 4.43 -10.29
CA LEU A 19 -3.37 5.69 -10.23
C LEU A 19 -4.34 6.84 -10.39
N ALA A 20 -4.28 7.83 -9.52
CA ALA A 20 -4.86 9.12 -9.75
C ALA A 20 -3.91 9.93 -10.64
N THR A 21 -4.38 10.38 -11.78
CA THR A 21 -3.59 11.14 -12.76
C THR A 21 -4.31 12.43 -13.12
N PRO A 22 -3.62 13.41 -13.77
CA PRO A 22 -4.28 14.63 -14.24
C PRO A 22 -5.44 14.39 -15.20
N ASN A 23 -5.47 13.23 -15.87
CA ASN A 23 -6.52 12.84 -16.81
C ASN A 23 -7.58 11.93 -16.20
N GLY A 24 -7.60 11.76 -14.87
CA GLY A 24 -8.52 10.90 -14.16
C GLY A 24 -7.85 9.63 -13.65
N ASP A 25 -8.64 8.77 -13.05
CA ASP A 25 -8.16 7.51 -12.50
C ASP A 25 -7.82 6.52 -13.61
N GLN A 26 -6.69 5.85 -13.50
CA GLN A 26 -6.21 4.87 -14.46
C GLN A 26 -5.82 3.57 -13.75
N GLN A 27 -6.22 2.45 -14.33
CA GLN A 27 -5.83 1.13 -13.84
C GLN A 27 -4.46 0.76 -14.38
N ILE A 28 -3.61 0.23 -13.50
CA ILE A 28 -2.31 -0.33 -13.84
C ILE A 28 -2.12 -1.67 -13.14
N ILE A 29 -1.16 -2.45 -13.61
CA ILE A 29 -0.73 -3.66 -12.89
C ILE A 29 0.56 -3.35 -12.14
N ILE A 30 0.57 -3.63 -10.85
CA ILE A 30 1.80 -3.62 -10.05
C ILE A 30 2.27 -5.06 -9.86
N CYS A 31 3.51 -5.29 -10.21
CA CYS A 31 4.21 -6.54 -9.93
C CYS A 31 5.02 -6.39 -8.66
N ILE A 32 4.89 -7.37 -7.75
CA ILE A 32 5.67 -7.45 -6.52
C ILE A 32 6.62 -8.64 -6.66
N ASP A 33 7.91 -8.40 -6.54
CA ASP A 33 8.96 -9.41 -6.60
C ASP A 33 9.73 -9.47 -5.28
N GLY A 34 10.04 -10.68 -4.84
CA GLY A 34 10.71 -10.93 -3.59
C GLY A 34 9.74 -11.12 -2.42
N GLU A 35 10.27 -11.69 -1.35
CA GLU A 35 9.55 -11.89 -0.10
C GLU A 35 10.41 -11.41 1.06
N VAL A 36 9.84 -10.55 1.89
CA VAL A 36 10.44 -10.19 3.17
C VAL A 36 9.75 -11.02 4.25
N LYS A 37 10.52 -11.87 4.92
CA LYS A 37 10.06 -12.57 6.10
C LYS A 37 10.41 -11.74 7.33
N LYS A 38 9.58 -11.80 8.37
CA LYS A 38 9.86 -11.15 9.65
C LYS A 38 11.26 -11.54 10.14
N GLY A 39 12.11 -10.54 10.39
CA GLY A 39 13.51 -10.73 10.76
C GLY A 39 14.48 -10.93 9.58
N SER A 40 13.99 -10.98 8.35
CA SER A 40 14.82 -11.03 7.14
C SER A 40 15.21 -9.64 6.67
N ARG A 41 16.39 -9.53 6.02
CA ARG A 41 16.84 -8.32 5.32
C ARG A 41 16.64 -8.42 3.80
N ALA A 42 15.83 -9.36 3.34
CA ALA A 42 15.55 -9.51 1.93
C ALA A 42 14.88 -8.25 1.36
N THR A 43 15.25 -7.85 0.15
CA THR A 43 14.66 -6.71 -0.53
C THR A 43 13.42 -7.13 -1.29
N VAL A 44 12.36 -6.35 -1.18
CA VAL A 44 11.16 -6.45 -1.98
C VAL A 44 11.19 -5.34 -3.03
N GLU A 45 10.84 -5.68 -4.25
CA GLU A 45 10.73 -4.75 -5.37
C GLU A 45 9.29 -4.71 -5.87
N VAL A 46 8.76 -3.51 -6.04
CA VAL A 46 7.44 -3.28 -6.63
C VAL A 46 7.59 -2.42 -7.88
N GLY A 47 6.79 -2.66 -8.90
CA GLY A 47 6.95 -1.90 -10.12
C GLY A 47 5.72 -1.89 -11.00
N CYS A 48 5.64 -0.85 -11.82
CA CYS A 48 4.55 -0.67 -12.76
C CYS A 48 5.03 -0.01 -14.06
N LYS A 49 4.17 -0.07 -15.06
CA LYS A 49 4.35 0.67 -16.30
C LYS A 49 3.28 1.76 -16.38
N TYR A 50 3.71 2.99 -16.61
CA TYR A 50 2.83 4.13 -16.81
C TYR A 50 3.35 4.99 -17.96
N LEU A 51 2.48 5.31 -18.91
CA LEU A 51 2.83 6.06 -20.14
C LEU A 51 4.07 5.52 -20.86
N GLY A 52 4.19 4.21 -20.96
CA GLY A 52 5.30 3.56 -21.64
C GLY A 52 6.60 3.48 -20.86
N MET A 53 6.67 4.06 -19.67
CA MET A 53 7.85 4.03 -18.81
C MET A 53 7.65 3.10 -17.62
N TYR A 54 8.75 2.52 -17.15
CA TYR A 54 8.76 1.64 -15.99
C TYR A 54 9.20 2.38 -14.74
N PHE A 55 8.47 2.19 -13.65
CA PHE A 55 8.76 2.77 -12.35
C PHE A 55 8.88 1.66 -11.32
N TYR A 56 9.89 1.77 -10.46
CA TYR A 56 10.23 0.75 -9.49
C TYR A 56 10.41 1.36 -8.11
N GLY A 57 9.96 0.64 -7.08
CA GLY A 57 10.24 0.94 -5.70
C GLY A 57 10.85 -0.27 -5.02
N GLN A 58 11.75 -0.03 -4.08
CA GLN A 58 12.40 -1.08 -3.28
C GLN A 58 12.21 -0.81 -1.80
N GLY A 59 12.10 -1.88 -1.04
CA GLY A 59 11.97 -1.81 0.39
C GLY A 59 12.33 -3.13 1.06
N SER A 60 12.35 -3.13 2.38
CA SER A 60 12.66 -4.28 3.19
C SER A 60 11.63 -4.51 4.31
N ASP A 61 10.58 -3.69 4.34
CA ASP A 61 9.52 -3.82 5.31
C ASP A 61 8.73 -5.12 5.09
N PHE A 62 8.45 -5.82 6.18
CA PHE A 62 7.68 -7.07 6.16
C PHE A 62 6.31 -6.90 5.49
N LEU A 63 5.70 -5.75 5.62
CA LEU A 63 4.39 -5.43 5.04
C LEU A 63 4.49 -4.77 3.66
N TRP A 64 5.69 -4.63 3.09
CA TRP A 64 5.99 -4.03 1.78
C TRP A 64 5.66 -2.53 1.66
N ILE A 65 5.34 -1.88 2.77
CA ILE A 65 4.86 -0.49 2.76
C ILE A 65 5.94 0.47 2.28
N ASP A 66 7.18 0.27 2.70
CA ASP A 66 8.31 1.10 2.29
C ASP A 66 8.60 0.97 0.79
N ALA A 67 8.42 -0.23 0.21
CA ALA A 67 8.58 -0.43 -1.22
C ALA A 67 7.53 0.35 -2.02
N PHE A 68 6.28 0.36 -1.59
CA PHE A 68 5.23 1.16 -2.23
C PHE A 68 5.46 2.66 -2.07
N ALA A 69 5.94 3.10 -0.92
CA ALA A 69 6.30 4.51 -0.71
C ALA A 69 7.46 4.92 -1.63
N ASP A 70 8.44 4.05 -1.80
CA ASP A 70 9.55 4.29 -2.74
C ASP A 70 9.07 4.36 -4.19
N LEU A 71 8.17 3.46 -4.61
CA LEU A 71 7.54 3.52 -5.92
C LEU A 71 6.83 4.87 -6.13
N GLN A 72 6.07 5.33 -5.13
CA GLN A 72 5.37 6.61 -5.22
C GLN A 72 6.33 7.77 -5.46
N ARG A 73 7.50 7.78 -4.82
CA ARG A 73 8.52 8.83 -5.04
C ARG A 73 9.08 8.82 -6.47
N GLN A 74 9.05 7.67 -7.15
CA GLN A 74 9.53 7.55 -8.53
C GLN A 74 8.49 7.98 -9.57
N LEU A 75 7.21 7.97 -9.22
CA LEU A 75 6.14 8.41 -10.13
C LEU A 75 6.20 9.91 -10.37
N PRO A 76 5.64 10.41 -11.50
CA PRO A 76 5.49 11.84 -11.72
C PRO A 76 4.77 12.53 -10.55
N GLU A 77 5.10 13.80 -10.33
CA GLU A 77 4.63 14.59 -9.18
C GLU A 77 3.10 14.68 -9.05
N ASP A 78 2.41 14.63 -10.17
CA ASP A 78 0.95 14.72 -10.27
C ASP A 78 0.25 13.36 -10.42
N VAL A 79 0.98 12.28 -10.16
CA VAL A 79 0.47 10.90 -10.25
C VAL A 79 0.66 10.19 -8.93
N PHE A 80 -0.41 9.66 -8.35
CA PHE A 80 -0.30 8.94 -7.06
C PHE A 80 -1.09 7.64 -7.05
N LEU A 81 -0.58 6.72 -6.25
CA LEU A 81 -1.31 5.50 -5.89
C LEU A 81 -2.58 5.89 -5.14
N LYS A 82 -3.73 5.47 -5.67
CA LYS A 82 -5.05 5.69 -5.08
C LYS A 82 -5.63 4.33 -4.73
N CYS A 83 -5.51 3.95 -3.47
CA CYS A 83 -5.87 2.60 -3.04
C CYS A 83 -5.97 2.53 -1.51
N CYS A 84 -6.38 1.37 -0.99
CA CYS A 84 -6.53 1.17 0.45
C CYS A 84 -5.23 1.38 1.24
N LEU A 85 -4.06 1.04 0.67
CA LEU A 85 -2.79 1.30 1.33
C LEU A 85 -2.53 2.78 1.58
N THR A 86 -2.90 3.64 0.64
CA THR A 86 -2.65 5.10 0.71
C THR A 86 -3.83 5.87 1.29
N CYS A 87 -4.90 5.18 1.63
CA CYS A 87 -6.10 5.77 2.20
C CYS A 87 -5.90 6.10 3.69
N ARG A 88 -6.42 7.24 4.13
CA ARG A 88 -6.40 7.62 5.55
C ARG A 88 -7.10 6.62 6.47
N HIS A 89 -8.01 5.82 5.94
CA HIS A 89 -8.74 4.79 6.67
C HIS A 89 -8.05 3.43 6.68
N GLY A 90 -6.97 3.26 5.90
CA GLY A 90 -6.22 2.03 5.77
C GLY A 90 -5.13 1.91 6.83
N ASN A 91 -5.46 1.31 7.96
CA ASN A 91 -4.56 1.13 9.09
C ASN A 91 -3.88 -0.24 9.04
N GLN A 92 -2.81 -0.42 9.80
CA GLN A 92 -2.33 -1.73 10.16
C GLN A 92 -3.20 -2.30 11.29
N CYS A 93 -3.47 -3.60 11.25
CA CYS A 93 -4.11 -4.27 12.37
C CYS A 93 -3.09 -4.41 13.52
N PRO A 94 -3.38 -3.92 14.73
CA PRO A 94 -2.39 -3.92 15.82
C PRO A 94 -2.03 -5.30 16.34
N VAL A 95 -2.81 -6.34 16.00
CA VAL A 95 -2.54 -7.73 16.37
C VAL A 95 -1.89 -8.53 15.24
N GLY A 96 -1.59 -7.89 14.12
CA GLY A 96 -0.89 -8.45 12.97
C GLY A 96 -1.66 -8.38 11.67
N ASN A 97 -0.94 -8.12 10.58
CA ASN A 97 -1.44 -8.16 9.21
C ASN A 97 -0.63 -9.15 8.37
N ALA A 98 -1.28 -9.73 7.38
CA ALA A 98 -0.56 -10.31 6.26
C ALA A 98 0.01 -9.18 5.38
N PRO A 99 1.10 -9.41 4.64
CA PRO A 99 1.50 -8.50 3.58
C PRO A 99 0.33 -8.27 2.61
N ASN A 100 0.24 -7.06 2.04
CA ASN A 100 -0.84 -6.69 1.11
C ASN A 100 -2.22 -6.52 1.76
N GLU A 101 -2.29 -6.33 3.08
CA GLU A 101 -3.55 -6.08 3.79
C GLU A 101 -3.49 -4.82 4.64
N VAL A 102 -4.60 -4.09 4.67
CA VAL A 102 -4.87 -3.02 5.63
C VAL A 102 -6.14 -3.34 6.40
N PHE A 103 -6.28 -2.70 7.56
CA PHE A 103 -7.44 -2.78 8.44
C PHE A 103 -8.26 -1.50 8.28
N CYS A 104 -9.38 -1.59 7.57
CA CYS A 104 -10.18 -0.42 7.19
C CYS A 104 -11.05 0.09 8.35
N MET A 105 -10.88 1.36 8.70
CA MET A 105 -11.61 2.03 9.78
C MET A 105 -12.45 3.21 9.27
N LYS A 106 -13.00 3.10 8.06
CA LYS A 106 -13.74 4.20 7.42
C LYS A 106 -15.01 4.64 8.16
N ASP A 107 -15.59 3.76 8.97
CA ASP A 107 -16.82 3.97 9.71
C ASP A 107 -16.60 4.44 11.14
N VAL A 108 -15.35 4.57 11.59
CA VAL A 108 -15.00 4.91 12.98
C VAL A 108 -13.89 5.95 12.98
N VAL A 109 -14.03 6.94 13.87
CA VAL A 109 -12.94 7.89 14.11
C VAL A 109 -11.96 7.30 15.11
N ILE A 110 -10.68 7.24 14.71
CA ILE A 110 -9.59 6.80 15.59
C ILE A 110 -8.58 7.93 15.76
N ASN A 111 -7.97 8.04 16.93
CA ASN A 111 -6.98 9.08 17.24
C ASN A 111 -5.62 8.51 17.64
N LEU A 112 -5.58 7.23 18.01
CA LEU A 112 -4.34 6.55 18.39
C LEU A 112 -4.47 5.03 18.22
N LYS A 113 -3.34 4.36 18.26
CA LYS A 113 -3.24 2.92 18.03
C LYS A 113 -4.16 2.11 18.95
N SER A 114 -4.30 2.51 20.21
CA SER A 114 -5.14 1.77 21.15
C SER A 114 -6.61 1.74 20.76
N ASP A 115 -7.08 2.70 20.00
CA ASP A 115 -8.47 2.72 19.53
C ASP A 115 -8.76 1.53 18.59
N LEU A 116 -7.75 1.05 17.88
CA LEU A 116 -7.88 -0.06 16.94
C LEU A 116 -8.15 -1.40 17.66
N TYR A 117 -7.66 -1.58 18.88
CA TYR A 117 -7.79 -2.84 19.60
C TYR A 117 -9.24 -3.22 19.89
N PHE A 118 -10.14 -2.26 20.02
CA PHE A 118 -11.57 -2.51 20.21
C PHE A 118 -12.20 -3.32 19.07
N TYR A 119 -11.59 -3.26 17.88
CA TYR A 119 -12.11 -3.88 16.67
C TYR A 119 -11.36 -5.14 16.26
N THR A 120 -10.40 -5.59 17.08
CA THR A 120 -9.56 -6.76 16.80
C THR A 120 -9.92 -7.99 17.59
N GLU A 121 -10.78 -7.88 18.62
CA GLU A 121 -11.19 -8.99 19.47
C GLU A 121 -12.21 -9.92 18.81
N ASP A 122 -13.00 -9.38 17.88
CA ASP A 122 -14.02 -10.12 17.13
C ASP A 122 -13.47 -10.55 15.76
N ASP A 123 -13.50 -11.84 15.47
CA ASP A 123 -13.02 -12.39 14.20
C ASP A 123 -13.82 -11.88 13.00
N ASN A 124 -15.13 -11.64 13.17
CA ASN A 124 -15.97 -11.08 12.10
C ASN A 124 -15.56 -9.63 11.78
N GLU A 125 -15.29 -8.81 12.81
CA GLU A 125 -14.78 -7.45 12.64
C GLU A 125 -13.45 -7.46 11.88
N ARG A 126 -12.52 -8.31 12.28
CA ARG A 126 -11.21 -8.41 11.61
C ARG A 126 -11.36 -8.82 10.15
N THR A 127 -12.16 -9.82 9.87
CA THR A 127 -12.40 -10.30 8.50
C THR A 127 -13.06 -9.23 7.64
N THR A 128 -14.06 -8.55 8.16
CA THR A 128 -14.79 -7.51 7.44
C THR A 128 -13.92 -6.28 7.14
N ARG A 129 -13.01 -5.94 8.06
CA ARG A 129 -12.14 -4.76 7.93
C ARG A 129 -10.87 -5.02 7.13
N ALA A 130 -10.47 -6.28 6.94
CA ALA A 130 -9.29 -6.62 6.15
C ALA A 130 -9.54 -6.33 4.67
N LYS A 131 -8.67 -5.49 4.07
CA LYS A 131 -8.73 -5.12 2.65
C LYS A 131 -7.35 -5.27 2.03
N GLN A 132 -7.30 -5.70 0.78
CA GLN A 132 -6.03 -5.71 0.04
C GLN A 132 -5.56 -4.29 -0.25
N TYR A 133 -4.26 -4.10 -0.36
CA TYR A 133 -3.67 -2.79 -0.68
C TYR A 133 -4.25 -2.17 -1.95
N CYS A 134 -4.52 -2.99 -2.96
CA CYS A 134 -5.02 -2.52 -4.26
C CYS A 134 -6.50 -2.14 -4.27
N ASN A 135 -7.26 -2.50 -3.25
CA ASN A 135 -8.68 -2.16 -3.22
C ASN A 135 -8.89 -0.65 -3.17
N LEU A 136 -10.03 -0.23 -3.69
CA LEU A 136 -10.44 1.17 -3.71
C LEU A 136 -11.96 1.23 -3.51
N CYS A 137 -12.43 2.18 -2.72
CA CYS A 137 -13.85 2.42 -2.54
C CYS A 137 -14.17 3.92 -2.60
N GLU A 138 -15.45 4.25 -2.62
CA GLU A 138 -15.95 5.63 -2.69
C GLU A 138 -15.54 6.49 -1.48
N SER A 139 -15.23 5.86 -0.36
CA SER A 139 -14.80 6.55 0.87
C SER A 139 -13.30 6.89 0.87
N TYR A 140 -12.59 6.65 -0.22
CA TYR A 140 -11.16 6.94 -0.31
C TYR A 140 -10.87 8.41 0.00
N GLU A 141 -9.93 8.62 0.92
CA GLU A 141 -9.32 9.91 1.20
C GLU A 141 -7.82 9.70 1.42
N PRO A 142 -6.95 10.57 0.87
CA PRO A 142 -5.51 10.39 1.03
C PRO A 142 -5.08 10.58 2.48
N GLN A 143 -4.01 9.91 2.86
CA GLN A 143 -3.34 10.14 4.15
C GLN A 143 -2.80 11.58 4.20
N SER A 144 -2.74 12.14 5.40
CA SER A 144 -2.21 13.49 5.63
C SER A 144 -1.72 13.63 7.07
N ASP A 145 -0.99 14.71 7.35
CA ASP A 145 -0.53 15.03 8.71
C ASP A 145 -1.68 15.41 9.65
N ASN A 146 -2.84 15.76 9.10
CA ASN A 146 -3.99 16.25 9.87
C ASN A 146 -4.94 15.14 10.34
N TYR A 147 -4.66 13.90 9.98
CA TYR A 147 -5.50 12.77 10.31
C TYR A 147 -4.65 11.57 10.74
N TYR A 148 -4.99 11.01 11.90
CA TYR A 148 -4.27 9.85 12.39
C TYR A 148 -4.58 8.61 11.55
N THR A 149 -3.51 7.96 11.05
CA THR A 149 -3.57 6.65 10.40
C THR A 149 -2.43 5.80 10.96
N TYR A 150 -2.74 4.63 11.47
CA TYR A 150 -1.73 3.68 11.94
C TYR A 150 -1.18 2.86 10.77
N ASN A 151 -0.39 3.51 9.92
CA ASN A 151 0.17 2.94 8.71
C ASN A 151 1.41 3.76 8.33
N ASP A 152 2.53 3.11 8.16
CA ASP A 152 3.82 3.76 7.96
C ASP A 152 4.04 4.29 6.52
N TYR A 153 3.08 4.13 5.62
CA TYR A 153 3.22 4.59 4.24
C TYR A 153 3.55 6.09 4.15
N TRP A 154 2.80 6.94 4.86
CA TRP A 154 3.04 8.38 4.88
C TRP A 154 4.41 8.73 5.44
N TYR A 155 4.81 8.06 6.52
CA TYR A 155 6.11 8.23 7.11
C TYR A 155 7.24 7.86 6.13
N PHE A 156 7.17 6.68 5.53
CA PHE A 156 8.17 6.25 4.55
C PHE A 156 8.21 7.16 3.32
N LEU A 157 7.07 7.65 2.87
CA LEU A 157 6.99 8.56 1.72
C LEU A 157 7.76 9.85 1.95
N HIS A 158 7.74 10.37 3.18
CA HIS A 158 8.33 11.66 3.52
C HIS A 158 9.65 11.56 4.30
N SER A 159 10.19 10.35 4.51
CA SER A 159 11.39 10.13 5.32
C SER A 159 12.72 10.28 4.55
N LYS A 160 12.70 10.64 3.27
CA LYS A 160 13.91 10.84 2.45
C LYS A 160 13.99 12.23 1.89
#